data_2c8a7132750a89442b3072641637555a
#
_entry.id   2c8a7132750a89442b3072641637555a
#
_cell.length_a   1.000
_cell.length_b   1.000
_cell.length_c   1.000
_cell.angle_alpha   90.00
_cell.angle_beta   90.00
_cell.angle_gamma   90.00
#
_symmetry.space_group_name_H-M   'P 1'
#
loop_
_entity.id
_entity.type
_entity.pdbx_description
1 polymer ?
#
loop_
_entity_poly.entity_id
_entity_poly.type
_entity_poly.pdbx_seq_one_letter_code
_entity_poly.pdbx_strand_id
1 'polypeptide(L)'
;MTEQKLLPIDHCRHLAFAAIGGFFGGYALLCRGGILGSSQTMNLLELVSDALFGRGSSVLLHLLCLVIYVVGVMFSVIVPHVFHVDMRRLSPCITAAAAIAMGFFPADMTPLVALYPVFFSMSIQWSTFAGARGFQSATIFNSNNTKQASLALAHYLCEGEREQLTKLWFYGSTLLAFHAGAVWSWLAVKWLDVRGVWGVLPQLALAYYLVLREEQTERVLTPAQIREQEVLGEAEELVEEAPELVEEEKEK
;
A
#
# COMPACT_ATOMS: atom_id res chain seq x y z
N MET A 1 -13.96 -7.56 30.99
CA MET A 1 -12.60 -7.33 30.46
C MET A 1 -12.78 -6.99 29.00
N THR A 2 -12.53 -5.74 28.64
CA THR A 2 -12.66 -5.21 27.28
C THR A 2 -11.58 -5.89 26.43
N GLU A 3 -11.98 -6.75 25.49
CA GLU A 3 -11.06 -7.17 24.41
C GLU A 3 -10.52 -5.91 23.76
N GLN A 4 -9.25 -5.60 24.02
CA GLN A 4 -8.51 -4.65 23.20
C GLN A 4 -8.48 -5.25 21.79
N LYS A 5 -9.40 -4.79 20.91
CA LYS A 5 -9.39 -5.13 19.50
C LYS A 5 -8.08 -4.60 18.94
N LEU A 6 -7.06 -5.46 18.89
CA LEU A 6 -5.84 -5.21 18.14
C LEU A 6 -6.24 -4.79 16.74
N LEU A 7 -5.53 -3.81 16.18
CA LEU A 7 -5.74 -3.42 14.79
C LEU A 7 -5.59 -4.65 13.90
N PRO A 8 -6.50 -4.89 12.95
CA PRO A 8 -6.37 -5.99 12.00
C PRO A 8 -5.02 -5.94 11.29
N ILE A 9 -4.43 -7.08 11.04
CA ILE A 9 -3.06 -7.22 10.50
C ILE A 9 -2.92 -6.55 9.12
N ASP A 10 -3.97 -6.63 8.28
CA ASP A 10 -4.05 -5.96 6.98
C ASP A 10 -3.97 -4.44 7.10
N HIS A 11 -4.60 -3.87 8.15
CA HIS A 11 -4.50 -2.44 8.44
C HIS A 11 -3.08 -2.06 8.88
N CYS A 12 -2.46 -2.83 9.79
CA CYS A 12 -1.09 -2.58 10.22
C CYS A 12 -0.11 -2.64 9.04
N ARG A 13 -0.27 -3.62 8.14
CA ARG A 13 0.49 -3.70 6.89
C ARG A 13 0.29 -2.46 6.04
N HIS A 14 -0.96 -2.02 5.85
CA HIS A 14 -1.27 -0.83 5.06
C HIS A 14 -0.60 0.44 5.63
N LEU A 15 -0.62 0.62 6.95
CA LEU A 15 0.06 1.72 7.63
C LEU A 15 1.59 1.67 7.44
N ALA A 16 2.20 0.48 7.50
CA ALA A 16 3.63 0.32 7.27
C ALA A 16 4.01 0.73 5.83
N PHE A 17 3.24 0.32 4.82
CA PHE A 17 3.48 0.74 3.44
C PHE A 17 3.17 2.23 3.21
N ALA A 18 2.20 2.82 3.90
CA ALA A 18 1.95 4.25 3.86
C ALA A 18 3.15 5.04 4.45
N ALA A 19 3.75 4.56 5.54
CA ALA A 19 4.97 5.15 6.09
C ALA A 19 6.16 5.08 5.11
N ILE A 20 6.31 3.96 4.37
CA ILE A 20 7.34 3.82 3.32
C ILE A 20 7.10 4.83 2.19
N GLY A 21 5.85 5.00 1.73
CA GLY A 21 5.50 6.01 0.73
C GLY A 21 5.82 7.42 1.18
N GLY A 22 5.50 7.74 2.44
CA GLY A 22 5.84 9.02 3.07
C GLY A 22 7.35 9.23 3.19
N PHE A 23 8.09 8.18 3.53
CA PHE A 23 9.55 8.22 3.60
C PHE A 23 10.16 8.63 2.26
N PHE A 24 9.79 7.97 1.16
CA PHE A 24 10.32 8.32 -0.16
C PHE A 24 9.88 9.70 -0.62
N GLY A 25 8.66 10.14 -0.28
CA GLY A 25 8.21 11.51 -0.52
C GLY A 25 9.06 12.54 0.22
N GLY A 26 9.34 12.32 1.51
CA GLY A 26 10.22 13.16 2.32
C GLY A 26 11.67 13.16 1.81
N TYR A 27 12.21 11.99 1.48
CA TYR A 27 13.56 11.85 0.92
C TYR A 27 13.70 12.62 -0.42
N ALA A 28 12.73 12.48 -1.32
CA ALA A 28 12.74 13.20 -2.58
C ALA A 28 12.71 14.72 -2.40
N LEU A 29 11.89 15.19 -1.46
CA LEU A 29 11.80 16.61 -1.12
C LEU A 29 13.14 17.16 -0.60
N LEU A 30 13.83 16.41 0.25
CA LEU A 30 15.04 16.86 0.93
C LEU A 30 16.31 16.71 0.09
N CYS A 31 16.43 15.62 -0.69
CA CYS A 31 17.67 15.25 -1.36
C CYS A 31 17.59 15.26 -2.88
N ARG A 32 16.38 15.33 -3.47
CA ARG A 32 16.18 15.14 -4.92
C ARG A 32 15.25 16.19 -5.54
N GLY A 33 15.39 17.43 -5.12
CA GLY A 33 14.74 18.59 -5.73
C GLY A 33 13.22 18.64 -5.63
N GLY A 34 12.61 17.86 -4.72
CA GLY A 34 11.17 17.85 -4.50
C GLY A 34 10.37 17.04 -5.53
N ILE A 35 11.04 16.30 -6.41
CA ILE A 35 10.39 15.45 -7.41
C ILE A 35 9.79 14.22 -6.69
N LEU A 36 8.46 14.08 -6.74
CA LEU A 36 7.78 12.94 -6.11
C LEU A 36 7.85 11.71 -7.03
N GLY A 37 8.78 10.79 -6.74
CA GLY A 37 8.94 9.52 -7.46
C GLY A 37 7.74 8.57 -7.37
N SER A 38 6.75 8.90 -6.55
CA SER A 38 5.51 8.16 -6.42
C SER A 38 4.34 8.73 -7.24
N SER A 39 4.48 9.94 -7.84
CA SER A 39 3.39 10.64 -8.53
C SER A 39 3.73 10.96 -9.98
N GLN A 40 2.89 10.52 -10.91
CA GLN A 40 3.06 10.82 -12.34
C GLN A 40 2.47 12.16 -12.77
N THR A 41 1.54 12.72 -12.00
CA THR A 41 0.86 13.96 -12.41
C THR A 41 1.85 15.11 -12.63
N MET A 42 2.75 15.35 -11.69
CA MET A 42 3.76 16.39 -11.82
C MET A 42 4.75 16.06 -12.93
N ASN A 43 5.22 14.82 -13.03
CA ASN A 43 6.12 14.37 -14.08
C ASN A 43 5.55 14.61 -15.49
N LEU A 44 4.26 14.36 -15.69
CA LEU A 44 3.58 14.61 -16.98
C LEU A 44 3.41 16.12 -17.27
N LEU A 45 3.14 16.92 -16.24
CA LEU A 45 3.07 18.39 -16.40
C LEU A 45 4.44 18.97 -16.75
N GLU A 46 5.51 18.51 -16.11
CA GLU A 46 6.88 18.91 -16.40
C GLU A 46 7.30 18.47 -17.80
N LEU A 47 6.94 17.24 -18.22
CA LEU A 47 7.18 16.75 -19.58
C LEU A 47 6.54 17.66 -20.62
N VAL A 48 5.28 18.05 -20.44
CA VAL A 48 4.59 18.98 -21.37
C VAL A 48 5.24 20.34 -21.35
N SER A 49 5.56 20.88 -20.17
CA SER A 49 6.25 22.16 -20.04
C SER A 49 7.60 22.15 -20.76
N ASP A 50 8.40 21.12 -20.56
CA ASP A 50 9.73 21.01 -21.19
C ASP A 50 9.64 20.84 -22.71
N ALA A 51 8.60 20.15 -23.20
CA ALA A 51 8.34 20.05 -24.64
C ALA A 51 7.99 21.42 -25.24
N LEU A 52 7.14 22.21 -24.56
CA LEU A 52 6.74 23.54 -25.02
C LEU A 52 7.91 24.55 -24.99
N PHE A 53 8.83 24.42 -24.03
CA PHE A 53 10.02 25.26 -23.94
C PHE A 53 11.22 24.73 -24.74
N GLY A 54 11.07 23.66 -25.51
CA GLY A 54 12.13 23.11 -26.36
C GLY A 54 13.28 22.45 -25.59
N ARG A 55 13.07 22.00 -24.35
CA ARG A 55 14.08 21.37 -23.50
C ARG A 55 14.17 19.86 -23.77
N GLY A 56 14.61 19.47 -24.96
CA GLY A 56 14.54 18.08 -25.45
C GLY A 56 15.21 17.04 -24.54
N SER A 57 16.32 17.36 -23.88
CA SER A 57 16.97 16.47 -22.92
C SER A 57 16.09 16.18 -21.68
N SER A 58 15.43 17.19 -21.15
CA SER A 58 14.51 17.04 -20.01
C SER A 58 13.27 16.25 -20.41
N VAL A 59 12.72 16.51 -21.62
CA VAL A 59 11.60 15.72 -22.16
C VAL A 59 11.93 14.22 -22.17
N LEU A 60 13.13 13.86 -22.65
CA LEU A 60 13.55 12.45 -22.67
C LEU A 60 13.62 11.83 -21.27
N LEU A 61 14.12 12.56 -20.28
CA LEU A 61 14.20 12.09 -18.90
C LEU A 61 12.81 11.88 -18.28
N HIS A 62 11.86 12.81 -18.50
CA HIS A 62 10.49 12.68 -18.02
C HIS A 62 9.74 11.56 -18.74
N LEU A 63 9.97 11.37 -20.04
CA LEU A 63 9.39 10.26 -20.80
C LEU A 63 9.91 8.91 -20.30
N LEU A 64 11.21 8.80 -20.04
CA LEU A 64 11.79 7.59 -19.48
C LEU A 64 11.22 7.28 -18.08
N CYS A 65 11.01 8.30 -17.26
CA CYS A 65 10.34 8.18 -15.97
C CYS A 65 8.92 7.59 -16.11
N LEU A 66 8.13 8.09 -17.09
CA LEU A 66 6.81 7.56 -17.39
C LEU A 66 6.88 6.09 -17.81
N VAL A 67 7.81 5.74 -18.71
CA VAL A 67 8.01 4.36 -19.19
C VAL A 67 8.36 3.44 -18.01
N ILE A 68 9.31 3.84 -17.15
CA ILE A 68 9.71 3.08 -15.96
C ILE A 68 8.51 2.83 -15.03
N TYR A 69 7.68 3.84 -14.81
CA TYR A 69 6.48 3.71 -14.00
C TYR A 69 5.46 2.75 -14.60
N VAL A 70 5.18 2.88 -15.90
CA VAL A 70 4.26 1.97 -16.63
C VAL A 70 4.77 0.53 -16.59
N VAL A 71 6.07 0.34 -16.83
CA VAL A 71 6.71 -0.99 -16.73
C VAL A 71 6.56 -1.56 -15.33
N GLY A 72 6.70 -0.75 -14.27
CA GLY A 72 6.48 -1.20 -12.90
C GLY A 72 5.04 -1.62 -12.61
N VAL A 73 4.05 -0.88 -13.12
CA VAL A 73 2.63 -1.29 -13.04
C VAL A 73 2.40 -2.61 -13.79
N MET A 74 2.89 -2.73 -15.02
CA MET A 74 2.78 -3.97 -15.81
C MET A 74 3.48 -5.14 -15.13
N PHE A 75 4.66 -4.91 -14.55
CA PHE A 75 5.43 -5.91 -13.80
C PHE A 75 4.61 -6.51 -12.66
N SER A 76 3.83 -5.71 -11.93
CA SER A 76 3.00 -6.19 -10.82
C SER A 76 1.90 -7.18 -11.24
N VAL A 77 1.54 -7.23 -12.53
CA VAL A 77 0.55 -8.16 -13.09
C VAL A 77 1.22 -9.30 -13.86
N ILE A 78 2.21 -8.98 -14.71
CA ILE A 78 2.84 -9.98 -15.61
C ILE A 78 3.66 -10.98 -14.81
N VAL A 79 4.46 -10.51 -13.86
CA VAL A 79 5.39 -11.38 -13.12
C VAL A 79 4.68 -12.45 -12.29
N PRO A 80 3.64 -12.15 -11.49
CA PRO A 80 2.90 -13.21 -10.80
C PRO A 80 2.18 -14.15 -11.76
N HIS A 81 1.70 -13.66 -12.90
CA HIS A 81 1.02 -14.49 -13.89
C HIS A 81 1.99 -15.50 -14.56
N VAL A 82 3.21 -15.08 -14.88
CA VAL A 82 4.21 -15.92 -15.59
C VAL A 82 4.99 -16.81 -14.64
N PHE A 83 5.44 -16.26 -13.51
CA PHE A 83 6.35 -16.92 -12.58
C PHE A 83 5.69 -17.48 -11.32
N HIS A 84 4.38 -17.28 -11.15
CA HIS A 84 3.60 -17.72 -9.98
C HIS A 84 4.16 -17.23 -8.64
N VAL A 85 4.76 -16.03 -8.61
CA VAL A 85 5.33 -15.40 -7.41
C VAL A 85 4.30 -14.49 -6.73
N ASP A 86 4.33 -14.44 -5.41
CA ASP A 86 3.49 -13.51 -4.65
C ASP A 86 4.09 -12.10 -4.64
N MET A 87 3.40 -11.16 -5.26
CA MET A 87 3.82 -9.76 -5.30
C MET A 87 3.82 -9.09 -3.93
N ARG A 88 3.02 -9.57 -2.97
CA ARG A 88 3.04 -9.04 -1.60
C ARG A 88 4.42 -9.25 -0.94
N ARG A 89 5.11 -10.35 -1.26
CA ARG A 89 6.48 -10.62 -0.80
C ARG A 89 7.54 -9.95 -1.67
N LEU A 90 7.34 -9.95 -2.98
CA LEU A 90 8.34 -9.45 -3.92
C LEU A 90 8.47 -7.92 -3.89
N SER A 91 7.36 -7.19 -3.77
CA SER A 91 7.32 -5.73 -3.77
C SER A 91 8.24 -5.09 -2.72
N PRO A 92 8.19 -5.44 -1.42
CA PRO A 92 9.11 -4.87 -0.43
C PRO A 92 10.57 -5.23 -0.68
N CYS A 93 10.87 -6.41 -1.25
CA CYS A 93 12.22 -6.80 -1.63
C CYS A 93 12.77 -5.93 -2.78
N ILE A 94 11.95 -5.66 -3.80
CA ILE A 94 12.31 -4.74 -4.90
C ILE A 94 12.58 -3.34 -4.35
N THR A 95 11.71 -2.85 -3.46
CA THR A 95 11.88 -1.54 -2.83
C THR A 95 13.15 -1.47 -1.97
N ALA A 96 13.49 -2.55 -1.26
CA ALA A 96 14.73 -2.64 -0.49
C ALA A 96 15.96 -2.61 -1.41
N ALA A 97 15.95 -3.36 -2.52
CA ALA A 97 17.02 -3.35 -3.50
C ALA A 97 17.20 -1.96 -4.14
N ALA A 98 16.09 -1.28 -4.47
CA ALA A 98 16.09 0.09 -4.97
C ALA A 98 16.73 1.06 -3.95
N ALA A 99 16.31 1.00 -2.68
CA ALA A 99 16.85 1.84 -1.61
C ALA A 99 18.36 1.59 -1.38
N ILE A 100 18.79 0.32 -1.38
CA ILE A 100 20.20 -0.04 -1.25
C ILE A 100 21.02 0.57 -2.40
N ALA A 101 20.58 0.38 -3.65
CA ALA A 101 21.25 0.93 -4.81
C ALA A 101 21.35 2.47 -4.77
N MET A 102 20.24 3.14 -4.40
CA MET A 102 20.17 4.61 -4.33
C MET A 102 21.13 5.22 -3.30
N GLY A 103 21.43 4.52 -2.21
CA GLY A 103 22.40 4.97 -1.21
C GLY A 103 23.84 5.06 -1.71
N PHE A 104 24.14 4.45 -2.86
CA PHE A 104 25.43 4.57 -3.55
C PHE A 104 25.43 5.63 -4.67
N PHE A 105 24.29 6.27 -4.95
CA PHE A 105 24.23 7.29 -5.98
C PHE A 105 24.90 8.60 -5.51
N PRO A 106 25.63 9.28 -6.40
CA PRO A 106 26.24 10.56 -6.09
C PRO A 106 25.20 11.61 -5.68
N ALA A 107 25.60 12.52 -4.79
CA ALA A 107 24.72 13.60 -4.33
C ALA A 107 24.34 14.57 -5.47
N ASP A 108 25.26 14.79 -6.41
CA ASP A 108 25.12 15.64 -7.59
C ASP A 108 24.43 14.98 -8.78
N MET A 109 24.02 13.70 -8.65
CA MET A 109 23.26 13.02 -9.68
C MET A 109 21.96 13.76 -10.01
N THR A 110 21.62 13.86 -11.29
CA THR A 110 20.35 14.46 -11.74
C THR A 110 19.18 13.93 -10.91
N PRO A 111 18.43 14.80 -10.20
CA PRO A 111 17.42 14.36 -9.22
C PRO A 111 16.39 13.39 -9.77
N LEU A 112 15.89 13.64 -10.98
CA LEU A 112 14.92 12.77 -11.63
C LEU A 112 15.49 11.37 -11.91
N VAL A 113 16.74 11.30 -12.41
CA VAL A 113 17.42 10.02 -12.70
C VAL A 113 17.67 9.22 -11.42
N ALA A 114 18.09 9.92 -10.35
CA ALA A 114 18.31 9.29 -9.05
C ALA A 114 17.02 8.68 -8.44
N LEU A 115 15.84 9.14 -8.88
CA LEU A 115 14.54 8.65 -8.41
C LEU A 115 13.92 7.56 -9.32
N TYR A 116 14.54 7.18 -10.44
CA TYR A 116 14.00 6.11 -11.30
C TYR A 116 13.72 4.81 -10.55
N PRO A 117 14.57 4.35 -9.61
CA PRO A 117 14.24 3.17 -8.80
C PRO A 117 13.00 3.36 -7.93
N VAL A 118 12.72 4.59 -7.46
CA VAL A 118 11.50 4.91 -6.69
C VAL A 118 10.28 4.86 -7.60
N PHE A 119 10.32 5.45 -8.80
CA PHE A 119 9.22 5.36 -9.76
C PHE A 119 8.84 3.92 -10.07
N PHE A 120 9.83 3.06 -10.27
CA PHE A 120 9.60 1.63 -10.50
C PHE A 120 9.00 0.93 -9.29
N SER A 121 9.66 1.03 -8.13
CA SER A 121 9.25 0.29 -6.93
C SER A 121 7.92 0.79 -6.34
N MET A 122 7.68 2.11 -6.38
CA MET A 122 6.43 2.67 -5.85
C MET A 122 5.21 2.37 -6.74
N SER A 123 5.39 2.28 -8.06
CA SER A 123 4.32 1.83 -8.96
C SER A 123 3.91 0.38 -8.68
N ILE A 124 4.88 -0.49 -8.40
CA ILE A 124 4.64 -1.87 -7.97
C ILE A 124 3.95 -1.90 -6.59
N GLN A 125 4.44 -1.13 -5.62
CA GLN A 125 3.84 -1.05 -4.30
C GLN A 125 2.38 -0.61 -4.36
N TRP A 126 2.06 0.41 -5.13
CA TRP A 126 0.70 0.92 -5.29
C TRP A 126 -0.24 -0.13 -5.90
N SER A 127 0.22 -0.81 -6.96
CA SER A 127 -0.56 -1.85 -7.63
C SER A 127 -0.78 -3.08 -6.73
N THR A 128 0.17 -3.39 -5.85
CA THR A 128 0.12 -4.57 -4.97
C THR A 128 -0.71 -4.30 -3.70
N PHE A 129 -0.62 -3.09 -3.13
CA PHE A 129 -1.24 -2.74 -1.84
C PHE A 129 -2.26 -1.61 -2.00
N ALA A 130 -3.36 -1.90 -2.70
CA ALA A 130 -4.37 -0.92 -3.06
C ALA A 130 -5.36 -0.57 -1.93
N GLY A 131 -5.20 -1.14 -0.73
CA GLY A 131 -6.06 -0.87 0.42
C GLY A 131 -6.00 -1.93 1.52
N ALA A 132 -6.89 -1.82 2.49
CA ALA A 132 -7.10 -2.76 3.59
C ALA A 132 -8.51 -2.60 4.16
N ARG A 133 -9.00 -3.58 4.92
CA ARG A 133 -10.32 -3.54 5.59
C ARG A 133 -11.51 -3.26 4.65
N GLY A 134 -11.40 -3.63 3.38
CA GLY A 134 -12.41 -3.32 2.37
C GLY A 134 -12.37 -1.88 1.84
N PHE A 135 -11.48 -1.02 2.33
CA PHE A 135 -11.30 0.34 1.84
C PHE A 135 -10.16 0.43 0.82
N GLN A 136 -10.42 1.09 -0.30
CA GLN A 136 -9.37 1.44 -1.27
C GLN A 136 -8.61 2.66 -0.80
N SER A 137 -7.29 2.56 -0.72
CA SER A 137 -6.41 3.63 -0.25
C SER A 137 -5.04 3.50 -0.88
N ALA A 138 -4.47 4.61 -1.32
CA ALA A 138 -3.11 4.66 -1.82
C ALA A 138 -2.12 4.81 -0.66
N THR A 139 -1.04 4.03 -0.71
CA THR A 139 0.06 4.09 0.26
C THR A 139 1.16 5.08 -0.15
N ILE A 140 1.13 5.59 -1.38
CA ILE A 140 2.22 6.39 -1.97
C ILE A 140 1.86 7.86 -2.21
N PHE A 141 0.59 8.25 -2.03
CA PHE A 141 0.11 9.64 -2.10
C PHE A 141 -1.18 9.83 -1.31
N ASN A 142 -1.47 11.07 -0.90
CA ASN A 142 -2.45 11.36 0.15
C ASN A 142 -3.74 12.06 -0.31
N SER A 143 -3.81 12.59 -1.53
CA SER A 143 -4.94 13.42 -1.96
C SER A 143 -6.29 12.70 -1.82
N ASN A 144 -6.37 11.43 -2.26
CA ASN A 144 -7.59 10.65 -2.10
C ASN A 144 -7.89 10.30 -0.63
N ASN A 145 -6.85 9.94 0.14
CA ASN A 145 -7.02 9.61 1.57
C ASN A 145 -7.53 10.83 2.36
N THR A 146 -7.02 12.03 2.08
CA THR A 146 -7.51 13.28 2.65
C THR A 146 -8.97 13.53 2.29
N LYS A 147 -9.33 13.37 0.99
CA LYS A 147 -10.72 13.51 0.54
C LYS A 147 -11.64 12.54 1.28
N GLN A 148 -11.28 11.26 1.37
CA GLN A 148 -12.11 10.25 2.00
C GLN A 148 -12.26 10.47 3.52
N ALA A 149 -11.19 10.87 4.21
CA ALA A 149 -11.24 11.23 5.63
C ALA A 149 -12.17 12.45 5.86
N SER A 150 -12.06 13.48 5.01
CA SER A 150 -12.89 14.69 5.11
C SER A 150 -14.37 14.38 4.86
N LEU A 151 -14.68 13.56 3.85
CA LEU A 151 -16.06 13.13 3.57
C LEU A 151 -16.63 12.30 4.73
N ALA A 152 -15.86 11.36 5.26
CA ALA A 152 -16.30 10.55 6.41
C ALA A 152 -16.57 11.42 7.64
N LEU A 153 -15.73 12.42 7.90
CA LEU A 153 -15.96 13.37 8.99
C LEU A 153 -17.24 14.20 8.75
N ALA A 154 -17.45 14.71 7.54
CA ALA A 154 -18.63 15.50 7.19
C ALA A 154 -19.93 14.69 7.37
N HIS A 155 -19.99 13.46 6.85
CA HIS A 155 -21.14 12.56 7.03
C HIS A 155 -21.40 12.25 8.51
N TYR A 156 -20.34 11.99 9.28
CA TYR A 156 -20.50 11.78 10.72
C TYR A 156 -21.10 13.00 11.43
N LEU A 157 -20.65 14.21 11.09
CA LEU A 157 -21.15 15.45 11.71
C LEU A 157 -22.58 15.79 11.28
N CYS A 158 -22.97 15.47 10.04
CA CYS A 158 -24.31 15.79 9.52
C CYS A 158 -25.36 14.73 9.85
N GLU A 159 -24.97 13.45 9.81
CA GLU A 159 -25.89 12.31 9.82
C GLU A 159 -25.75 11.47 11.10
N GLY A 160 -24.67 11.64 11.86
CA GLY A 160 -24.41 10.94 13.12
C GLY A 160 -24.05 9.45 12.93
N GLU A 161 -23.77 9.02 11.71
CA GLU A 161 -23.50 7.62 11.38
C GLU A 161 -22.16 7.15 11.94
N ARG A 162 -22.19 6.24 12.91
CA ARG A 162 -20.97 5.72 13.57
C ARG A 162 -20.06 4.93 12.63
N GLU A 163 -20.59 4.38 11.57
CA GLU A 163 -19.80 3.66 10.56
C GLU A 163 -18.77 4.59 9.90
N GLN A 164 -19.10 5.87 9.72
CA GLN A 164 -18.19 6.87 9.17
C GLN A 164 -16.96 7.11 10.06
N LEU A 165 -17.05 6.86 11.38
CA LEU A 165 -15.89 6.93 12.27
C LEU A 165 -14.85 5.84 11.93
N THR A 166 -15.28 4.67 11.50
CA THR A 166 -14.36 3.60 11.07
C THR A 166 -13.61 4.01 9.81
N LYS A 167 -14.30 4.62 8.86
CA LYS A 167 -13.72 5.19 7.64
C LYS A 167 -12.73 6.32 7.96
N LEU A 168 -13.16 7.27 8.82
CA LEU A 168 -12.33 8.39 9.26
C LEU A 168 -11.05 7.89 9.95
N TRP A 169 -11.18 6.89 10.83
CA TRP A 169 -10.03 6.29 11.50
C TRP A 169 -9.08 5.60 10.52
N PHE A 170 -9.60 4.85 9.55
CA PHE A 170 -8.78 4.17 8.55
C PHE A 170 -7.95 5.16 7.70
N TYR A 171 -8.63 6.14 7.09
CA TYR A 171 -7.94 7.12 6.25
C TYR A 171 -7.08 8.09 7.07
N GLY A 172 -7.54 8.49 8.25
CA GLY A 172 -6.79 9.36 9.16
C GLY A 172 -5.51 8.72 9.65
N SER A 173 -5.55 7.44 10.07
CA SER A 173 -4.36 6.70 10.47
C SER A 173 -3.38 6.47 9.31
N THR A 174 -3.88 6.25 8.09
CA THR A 174 -3.06 6.17 6.87
C THR A 174 -2.32 7.49 6.60
N LEU A 175 -3.02 8.62 6.71
CA LEU A 175 -2.39 9.94 6.60
C LEU A 175 -1.31 10.17 7.66
N LEU A 176 -1.59 9.83 8.91
CA LEU A 176 -0.62 9.95 10.00
C LEU A 176 0.60 9.07 9.77
N ALA A 177 0.42 7.82 9.35
CA ALA A 177 1.51 6.90 9.06
C ALA A 177 2.41 7.43 7.91
N PHE A 178 1.81 7.95 6.85
CA PHE A 178 2.55 8.58 5.74
C PHE A 178 3.40 9.75 6.22
N HIS A 179 2.83 10.67 7.01
CA HIS A 179 3.58 11.82 7.53
C HIS A 179 4.64 11.40 8.55
N ALA A 180 4.39 10.37 9.36
CA ALA A 180 5.41 9.81 10.24
C ALA A 180 6.61 9.24 9.45
N GLY A 181 6.35 8.60 8.30
CA GLY A 181 7.39 8.18 7.36
C GLY A 181 8.21 9.35 6.82
N ALA A 182 7.55 10.46 6.46
CA ALA A 182 8.24 11.67 6.00
C ALA A 182 9.12 12.30 7.11
N VAL A 183 8.64 12.33 8.35
CA VAL A 183 9.43 12.78 9.50
C VAL A 183 10.65 11.86 9.73
N TRP A 184 10.45 10.55 9.60
CA TRP A 184 11.55 9.59 9.72
C TRP A 184 12.60 9.77 8.62
N SER A 185 12.18 10.07 7.37
CA SER A 185 13.13 10.37 6.29
C SER A 185 13.96 11.63 6.58
N TRP A 186 13.34 12.66 7.17
CA TRP A 186 14.06 13.86 7.60
C TRP A 186 15.15 13.55 8.63
N LEU A 187 14.84 12.70 9.62
CA LEU A 187 15.84 12.26 10.60
C LEU A 187 16.97 11.48 9.94
N ALA A 188 16.66 10.55 9.05
CA ALA A 188 17.64 9.74 8.34
C ALA A 188 18.56 10.60 7.45
N VAL A 189 17.99 11.55 6.70
CA VAL A 189 18.74 12.49 5.85
C VAL A 189 19.60 13.44 6.69
N LYS A 190 19.10 13.93 7.82
CA LYS A 190 19.87 14.78 8.75
C LYS A 190 21.17 14.12 9.21
N TRP A 191 21.20 12.81 9.36
CA TRP A 191 22.36 12.08 9.86
C TRP A 191 23.23 11.48 8.77
N LEU A 192 22.65 11.12 7.62
CA LEU A 192 23.31 10.32 6.58
C LEU A 192 23.34 11.03 5.21
N ASP A 193 22.78 12.22 5.12
CA ASP A 193 22.64 12.98 3.86
C ASP A 193 21.91 12.12 2.80
N VAL A 194 22.37 12.08 1.55
CA VAL A 194 21.76 11.28 0.47
C VAL A 194 21.68 9.79 0.79
N ARG A 195 22.59 9.28 1.63
CA ARG A 195 22.55 7.89 2.14
C ARG A 195 21.41 7.66 3.15
N GLY A 196 20.76 8.72 3.59
CA GLY A 196 19.56 8.66 4.41
C GLY A 196 18.45 7.79 3.82
N VAL A 197 18.47 7.52 2.51
CA VAL A 197 17.56 6.56 1.85
C VAL A 197 17.59 5.18 2.52
N TRP A 198 18.70 4.74 3.08
CA TRP A 198 18.80 3.47 3.81
C TRP A 198 17.96 3.44 5.09
N GLY A 199 17.54 4.59 5.59
CA GLY A 199 16.60 4.69 6.71
C GLY A 199 15.24 4.03 6.45
N VAL A 200 14.88 3.75 5.19
CA VAL A 200 13.65 3.01 4.85
C VAL A 200 13.77 1.50 5.15
N LEU A 201 14.97 0.94 5.22
CA LEU A 201 15.18 -0.50 5.35
C LEU A 201 14.53 -1.11 6.60
N PRO A 202 14.61 -0.49 7.80
CA PRO A 202 13.87 -0.99 8.97
C PRO A 202 12.35 -0.98 8.77
N GLN A 203 11.80 0.04 8.09
CA GLN A 203 10.37 0.10 7.79
C GLN A 203 9.96 -1.01 6.80
N LEU A 204 10.80 -1.29 5.79
CA LEU A 204 10.59 -2.39 4.84
C LEU A 204 10.66 -3.75 5.52
N ALA A 205 11.58 -3.93 6.46
CA ALA A 205 11.65 -5.17 7.26
C ALA A 205 10.38 -5.38 8.09
N LEU A 206 9.86 -4.31 8.73
CA LEU A 206 8.58 -4.36 9.44
C LEU A 206 7.41 -4.66 8.49
N ALA A 207 7.32 -3.97 7.35
CA ALA A 207 6.26 -4.19 6.37
C ALA A 207 6.28 -5.63 5.82
N TYR A 208 7.46 -6.17 5.52
CA TYR A 208 7.64 -7.55 5.09
C TYR A 208 7.21 -8.55 6.17
N TYR A 209 7.59 -8.32 7.42
CA TYR A 209 7.13 -9.13 8.54
C TYR A 209 5.60 -9.14 8.66
N LEU A 210 4.95 -7.98 8.49
CA LEU A 210 3.48 -7.88 8.54
C LEU A 210 2.81 -8.63 7.38
N VAL A 211 3.41 -8.63 6.17
CA VAL A 211 2.96 -9.46 5.04
C VAL A 211 3.00 -10.95 5.40
N LEU A 212 4.11 -11.42 5.98
CA LEU A 212 4.24 -12.84 6.37
C LEU A 212 3.23 -13.23 7.47
N ARG A 213 2.97 -12.33 8.41
CA ARG A 213 1.99 -12.55 9.48
C ARG A 213 0.56 -12.59 8.95
N GLU A 214 0.22 -11.73 8.00
CA GLU A 214 -1.09 -11.73 7.34
C GLU A 214 -1.34 -13.03 6.61
N GLU A 215 -0.38 -13.50 5.80
CA GLU A 215 -0.47 -14.79 5.11
C GLU A 215 -0.63 -15.99 6.07
N GLN A 216 0.07 -15.95 7.21
CA GLN A 216 -0.10 -16.99 8.23
C GLN A 216 -1.52 -17.00 8.79
N THR A 217 -2.09 -15.81 9.02
CA THR A 217 -3.45 -15.66 9.52
C THR A 217 -4.47 -16.14 8.48
N GLU A 218 -4.30 -15.78 7.22
CA GLU A 218 -5.14 -16.24 6.11
C GLU A 218 -5.14 -17.79 6.00
N ARG A 219 -3.98 -18.42 6.13
CA ARG A 219 -3.85 -19.90 6.08
C ARG A 219 -4.54 -20.63 7.24
N VAL A 220 -4.57 -20.00 8.42
CA VAL A 220 -5.20 -20.58 9.62
C VAL A 220 -6.73 -20.41 9.56
N LEU A 221 -7.20 -19.26 9.11
CA LEU A 221 -8.64 -18.95 9.05
C LEU A 221 -9.37 -19.78 7.97
N THR A 222 -8.75 -20.02 6.84
CA THR A 222 -9.38 -20.77 5.73
C THR A 222 -9.85 -22.18 6.12
N PRO A 223 -9.07 -23.03 6.83
CA PRO A 223 -9.55 -24.34 7.31
C PRO A 223 -10.64 -24.24 8.38
N ALA A 224 -10.61 -23.21 9.22
CA ALA A 224 -11.64 -23.00 10.24
C ALA A 224 -12.97 -22.56 9.61
N GLN A 225 -12.92 -21.68 8.62
CA GLN A 225 -14.10 -21.23 7.86
C GLN A 225 -14.74 -22.37 7.06
N ILE A 226 -13.94 -23.26 6.47
CA ILE A 226 -14.44 -24.46 5.77
C ILE A 226 -15.19 -25.35 6.75
N ARG A 227 -14.63 -25.62 7.93
CA ARG A 227 -15.31 -26.42 8.96
C ARG A 227 -16.60 -25.78 9.45
N GLU A 228 -16.62 -24.46 9.61
CA GLU A 228 -17.83 -23.74 10.03
C GLU A 228 -18.92 -23.82 8.97
N GLN A 229 -18.58 -23.75 7.69
CA GLN A 229 -19.51 -23.94 6.58
C GLN A 229 -20.00 -25.37 6.45
N GLU A 230 -19.14 -26.37 6.67
CA GLU A 230 -19.50 -27.79 6.70
C GLU A 230 -20.51 -28.06 7.82
N VAL A 231 -20.26 -27.56 9.03
CA VAL A 231 -21.17 -27.72 10.18
C VAL A 231 -22.49 -27.01 9.95
N LEU A 232 -22.51 -25.83 9.34
CA LEU A 232 -23.73 -25.11 9.00
C LEU A 232 -24.54 -25.85 7.91
N GLY A 233 -23.86 -26.39 6.90
CA GLY A 233 -24.50 -27.18 5.85
C GLY A 233 -25.15 -28.46 6.41
N GLU A 234 -24.42 -29.19 7.27
CA GLU A 234 -24.97 -30.37 7.96
C GLU A 234 -26.19 -30.04 8.86
N ALA A 235 -26.13 -28.86 9.53
CA ALA A 235 -27.26 -28.42 10.35
C ALA A 235 -28.48 -28.00 9.54
N GLU A 236 -28.30 -27.39 8.37
CA GLU A 236 -29.38 -27.04 7.44
C GLU A 236 -30.03 -28.30 6.85
N GLU A 237 -29.24 -29.30 6.48
CA GLU A 237 -29.72 -30.58 5.95
C GLU A 237 -30.56 -31.35 6.99
N LEU A 238 -30.13 -31.38 8.26
CA LEU A 238 -30.86 -31.94 9.39
C LEU A 238 -32.20 -31.24 9.66
N VAL A 239 -32.25 -29.91 9.45
CA VAL A 239 -33.49 -29.14 9.62
C VAL A 239 -34.48 -29.39 8.47
N GLU A 240 -33.97 -29.62 7.26
CA GLU A 240 -34.81 -29.94 6.08
C GLU A 240 -35.38 -31.36 6.13
N GLU A 241 -34.63 -32.32 6.67
CA GLU A 241 -35.07 -33.71 6.87
C GLU A 241 -36.02 -33.90 8.07
N ALA A 242 -35.95 -33.01 9.05
CA ALA A 242 -36.80 -33.12 10.26
C ALA A 242 -38.32 -33.17 10.02
N PRO A 243 -38.92 -32.47 9.03
CA PRO A 243 -40.34 -32.58 8.73
C PRO A 243 -40.72 -33.95 8.15
N GLU A 244 -39.87 -34.55 7.31
CA GLU A 244 -40.15 -35.87 6.68
C GLU A 244 -40.16 -37.00 7.72
N LEU A 245 -39.23 -36.95 8.69
CA LEU A 245 -39.17 -37.93 9.78
C LEU A 245 -40.38 -37.89 10.72
N VAL A 246 -40.97 -36.70 10.90
CA VAL A 246 -42.16 -36.53 11.74
C VAL A 246 -43.42 -36.99 11.03
N GLU A 247 -43.50 -36.98 9.70
CA GLU A 247 -44.61 -37.54 8.92
C GLU A 247 -44.56 -39.06 8.85
N GLU A 248 -43.39 -39.70 8.70
CA GLU A 248 -43.21 -41.13 8.73
C GLU A 248 -43.60 -41.79 10.07
N GLU A 249 -43.38 -41.11 11.20
CA GLU A 249 -43.82 -41.59 12.52
C GLU A 249 -45.35 -41.50 12.74
N LYS A 250 -46.05 -40.66 12.01
CA LYS A 250 -47.50 -40.51 12.11
C LYS A 250 -48.30 -41.51 11.25
N GLU A 251 -47.66 -42.14 10.27
CA GLU A 251 -48.27 -43.15 9.42
C GLU A 251 -48.08 -44.60 9.94
N LYS A 252 -47.33 -44.80 11.03
CA LYS A 252 -47.15 -46.11 11.73
C LYS A 252 -48.00 -46.18 12.99
#